data_0f7ffda10c906ba6e25245434dd1c64a
#
_entry.id   0f7ffda10c906ba6e25245434dd1c64a
#
_cell.length_a   1.000
_cell.length_b   1.000
_cell.length_c   1.000
_cell.angle_alpha   90.00
_cell.angle_beta   90.00
_cell.angle_gamma   90.00
#
_symmetry.space_group_name_H-M   'P 1'
#
loop_
_entity.id
_entity.type
_entity.pdbx_description
1 polymer ?
#
loop_
_entity_poly.entity_id
_entity_poly.type
_entity_poly.pdbx_seq_one_letter_code
_entity_poly.pdbx_strand_id
1 'polypeptide(L)'
;MKLTGKQYGIILLGLFTAVLHLAAAFDKALFPDHSDPMFILNGIGYIGLLGAYFLPIPFFQQRHKLVWQAFIGYTILTIVAWLVIWVGFSVMRDGIPFFSHDSIYGVPAKIAEVALLVLLRSDKPQ
;
A
#
# COMPACT_ATOMS: atom_id res chain seq x y z
N MET A 1 3.81 15.55 -19.99
CA MET A 1 2.82 15.69 -18.90
C MET A 1 3.47 16.26 -17.67
N LYS A 2 2.90 17.33 -17.13
CA LYS A 2 3.45 17.96 -15.94
C LYS A 2 2.68 17.49 -14.71
N LEU A 3 3.38 16.88 -13.76
CA LEU A 3 2.77 16.37 -12.53
C LEU A 3 2.63 17.49 -11.49
N THR A 4 1.51 17.47 -10.76
CA THR A 4 1.29 18.39 -9.63
C THR A 4 2.06 17.90 -8.41
N GLY A 5 2.22 18.79 -7.41
CA GLY A 5 2.81 18.39 -6.14
C GLY A 5 2.07 17.25 -5.46
N LYS A 6 0.73 17.27 -5.55
CA LYS A 6 -0.13 16.20 -5.05
C LYS A 6 0.20 14.85 -5.72
N GLN A 7 0.38 14.86 -7.04
CA GLN A 7 0.69 13.65 -7.80
C GLN A 7 2.08 13.11 -7.46
N TYR A 8 3.07 13.98 -7.25
CA TYR A 8 4.37 13.57 -6.73
C TYR A 8 4.24 12.91 -5.36
N GLY A 9 3.39 13.48 -4.49
CA GLY A 9 3.11 12.88 -3.19
C GLY A 9 2.52 11.48 -3.31
N ILE A 10 1.59 11.27 -4.24
CA ILE A 10 1.00 9.95 -4.50
C ILE A 10 2.09 8.96 -4.93
N ILE A 11 2.98 9.36 -5.83
CA ILE A 11 4.07 8.50 -6.30
C ILE A 11 5.00 8.13 -5.14
N LEU A 12 5.43 9.11 -4.35
CA LEU A 12 6.36 8.88 -3.26
C LEU A 12 5.76 7.99 -2.17
N LEU A 13 4.52 8.25 -1.78
CA LEU A 13 3.85 7.46 -0.75
C LEU A 13 3.54 6.04 -1.25
N GLY A 14 3.13 5.91 -2.50
CA GLY A 14 2.89 4.60 -3.09
C GLY A 14 4.15 3.76 -3.19
N LEU A 15 5.26 4.35 -3.62
CA LEU A 15 6.55 3.66 -3.68
C LEU A 15 7.05 3.31 -2.28
N PHE A 16 6.93 4.22 -1.31
CA PHE A 16 7.33 3.97 0.07
C PHE A 16 6.57 2.78 0.65
N THR A 17 5.25 2.75 0.46
CA THR A 17 4.40 1.64 0.91
C THR A 17 4.81 0.33 0.21
N ALA A 18 5.04 0.37 -1.10
CA ALA A 18 5.45 -0.82 -1.86
C ALA A 18 6.78 -1.37 -1.34
N VAL A 19 7.76 -0.50 -1.12
CA VAL A 19 9.07 -0.91 -0.60
C VAL A 19 8.96 -1.52 0.79
N LEU A 20 8.14 -0.94 1.67
CA LEU A 20 7.93 -1.49 3.01
C LEU A 20 7.30 -2.88 2.97
N HIS A 21 6.31 -3.10 2.09
CA HIS A 21 5.70 -4.42 1.94
C HIS A 21 6.70 -5.45 1.41
N LEU A 22 7.50 -5.07 0.41
CA LEU A 22 8.52 -5.97 -0.14
C LEU A 22 9.62 -6.26 0.88
N ALA A 23 10.06 -5.24 1.62
CA ALA A 23 11.07 -5.41 2.67
C ALA A 23 10.55 -6.36 3.76
N ALA A 24 9.30 -6.20 4.19
CA ALA A 24 8.69 -7.07 5.19
C ALA A 24 8.59 -8.51 4.68
N ALA A 25 8.26 -8.69 3.40
CA ALA A 25 8.10 -10.03 2.79
C ALA A 25 9.39 -10.86 2.88
N PHE A 26 10.54 -10.20 2.81
CA PHE A 26 11.84 -10.87 2.81
C PHE A 26 12.58 -10.76 4.15
N ASP A 27 11.95 -10.19 5.17
CA ASP A 27 12.59 -10.04 6.49
C ASP A 27 12.63 -11.39 7.21
N LYS A 28 13.83 -11.87 7.49
CA LYS A 28 14.02 -13.18 8.13
C LYS A 28 13.59 -13.21 9.58
N ALA A 29 13.46 -12.06 10.22
CA ALA A 29 12.90 -11.99 11.58
C ALA A 29 11.40 -12.25 11.58
N LEU A 30 10.69 -11.86 10.52
CA LEU A 30 9.26 -12.12 10.35
C LEU A 30 8.99 -13.49 9.74
N PHE A 31 9.76 -13.86 8.73
CA PHE A 31 9.56 -15.08 7.96
C PHE A 31 10.90 -15.83 7.82
N PRO A 32 11.33 -16.59 8.88
CA PRO A 32 12.66 -17.22 8.87
C PRO A 32 12.85 -18.25 7.76
N ASP A 33 11.78 -18.96 7.41
CA ASP A 33 11.89 -20.12 6.52
C ASP A 33 11.41 -19.85 5.10
N HIS A 34 10.76 -18.70 4.86
CA HIS A 34 10.16 -18.40 3.55
C HIS A 34 9.95 -16.89 3.41
N SER A 35 9.55 -16.46 2.20
CA SER A 35 9.07 -15.12 1.94
C SER A 35 7.53 -15.13 1.96
N ASP A 36 6.91 -14.05 2.42
CA ASP A 36 5.46 -13.99 2.47
C ASP A 36 4.90 -13.53 1.11
N PRO A 37 4.20 -14.43 0.38
CA PRO A 37 3.65 -14.08 -0.93
C PRO A 37 2.59 -12.98 -0.86
N MET A 38 1.85 -12.86 0.25
CA MET A 38 0.83 -11.82 0.39
C MET A 38 1.47 -10.42 0.41
N PHE A 39 2.57 -10.26 1.15
CA PHE A 39 3.29 -8.99 1.17
C PHE A 39 3.96 -8.68 -0.17
N ILE A 40 4.48 -9.70 -0.85
CA ILE A 40 5.05 -9.53 -2.19
C ILE A 40 3.98 -9.03 -3.17
N LEU A 41 2.83 -9.70 -3.20
CA LEU A 41 1.73 -9.31 -4.07
C LEU A 41 1.22 -7.91 -3.74
N ASN A 42 1.17 -7.57 -2.47
CA ASN A 42 0.71 -6.25 -2.03
C ASN A 42 1.67 -5.15 -2.51
N GLY A 43 2.98 -5.36 -2.37
CA GLY A 43 3.98 -4.41 -2.86
C GLY A 43 3.94 -4.25 -4.37
N ILE A 44 3.88 -5.36 -5.09
CA ILE A 44 3.79 -5.36 -6.55
C ILE A 44 2.49 -4.68 -7.01
N GLY A 45 1.39 -4.91 -6.29
CA GLY A 45 0.10 -4.28 -6.59
C GLY A 45 0.16 -2.76 -6.52
N TYR A 46 0.83 -2.21 -5.52
CA TYR A 46 1.02 -0.75 -5.45
C TYR A 46 1.84 -0.22 -6.62
N ILE A 47 2.90 -0.91 -6.99
CA ILE A 47 3.72 -0.52 -8.15
C ILE A 47 2.89 -0.56 -9.43
N GLY A 48 2.10 -1.62 -9.61
CA GLY A 48 1.23 -1.76 -10.77
C GLY A 48 0.18 -0.67 -10.86
N LEU A 49 -0.44 -0.34 -9.72
CA LEU A 49 -1.44 0.72 -9.67
C LEU A 49 -0.83 2.10 -9.94
N LEU A 50 0.38 2.37 -9.43
CA LEU A 50 1.09 3.60 -9.76
C LEU A 50 1.37 3.68 -11.25
N GLY A 51 1.79 2.57 -11.87
CA GLY A 51 2.01 2.51 -13.30
C GLY A 51 0.73 2.77 -14.09
N ALA A 52 -0.37 2.12 -13.71
CA ALA A 52 -1.66 2.32 -14.37
C ALA A 52 -2.16 3.74 -14.21
N TYR A 53 -1.87 4.37 -13.09
CA TYR A 53 -2.35 5.72 -12.78
C TYR A 53 -1.57 6.80 -13.55
N PHE A 54 -0.26 6.64 -13.68
CA PHE A 54 0.60 7.71 -14.20
C PHE A 54 1.23 7.44 -15.57
N LEU A 55 1.41 6.19 -15.97
CA LEU A 55 2.04 5.90 -17.26
C LEU A 55 1.09 6.24 -18.42
N PRO A 56 1.63 6.73 -19.55
CA PRO A 56 0.81 7.12 -20.69
C PRO A 56 0.39 5.93 -21.54
N ILE A 57 -0.28 4.97 -20.93
CA ILE A 57 -0.81 3.79 -21.60
C ILE A 57 -2.27 4.06 -21.95
N PRO A 58 -2.64 4.08 -23.27
CA PRO A 58 -3.98 4.49 -23.67
C PRO A 58 -5.11 3.72 -23.01
N PHE A 59 -4.93 2.42 -22.81
CA PHE A 59 -5.93 1.59 -22.14
C PHE A 59 -6.28 2.13 -20.75
N PHE A 60 -5.25 2.49 -19.95
CA PHE A 60 -5.46 2.99 -18.59
C PHE A 60 -5.86 4.46 -18.58
N GLN A 61 -5.36 5.25 -19.52
CA GLN A 61 -5.74 6.66 -19.60
C GLN A 61 -7.23 6.82 -19.90
N GLN A 62 -7.77 5.99 -20.78
CA GLN A 62 -9.19 5.99 -21.10
C GLN A 62 -10.06 5.56 -19.94
N ARG A 63 -9.48 4.83 -18.99
CA ARG A 63 -10.16 4.30 -17.81
C ARG A 63 -9.61 4.87 -16.51
N HIS A 64 -9.12 6.11 -16.57
CA HIS A 64 -8.46 6.73 -15.42
C HIS A 64 -9.35 6.76 -14.18
N LYS A 65 -10.63 7.04 -14.33
CA LYS A 65 -11.58 7.03 -13.21
C LYS A 65 -11.68 5.64 -12.58
N LEU A 66 -11.70 4.60 -13.40
CA LEU A 66 -11.74 3.22 -12.91
C LEU A 66 -10.43 2.85 -12.21
N VAL A 67 -9.28 3.26 -12.75
CA VAL A 67 -7.98 3.07 -12.12
C VAL A 67 -7.93 3.79 -10.77
N TRP A 68 -8.43 5.02 -10.72
CA TRP A 68 -8.53 5.79 -9.48
C TRP A 68 -9.36 5.06 -8.42
N GLN A 69 -10.53 4.56 -8.82
CA GLN A 69 -11.40 3.79 -7.92
C GLN A 69 -10.70 2.51 -7.43
N ALA A 70 -10.03 1.81 -8.33
CA ALA A 70 -9.29 0.60 -7.99
C ALA A 70 -8.15 0.89 -7.01
N PHE A 71 -7.44 1.99 -7.21
CA PHE A 71 -6.34 2.38 -6.33
C PHE A 71 -6.85 2.72 -4.92
N ILE A 72 -7.92 3.50 -4.84
CA ILE A 72 -8.55 3.83 -3.55
C ILE A 72 -9.05 2.55 -2.85
N GLY A 73 -9.78 1.71 -3.58
CA GLY A 73 -10.31 0.45 -3.04
C GLY A 73 -9.20 -0.48 -2.56
N TYR A 74 -8.13 -0.59 -3.32
CA TYR A 74 -6.97 -1.40 -2.97
C TYR A 74 -6.32 -0.89 -1.67
N THR A 75 -6.12 0.42 -1.56
CA THR A 75 -5.51 1.04 -0.38
C THR A 75 -6.38 0.80 0.86
N ILE A 76 -7.70 1.00 0.74
CA ILE A 76 -8.63 0.74 1.84
C ILE A 76 -8.59 -0.73 2.25
N LEU A 77 -8.63 -1.64 1.26
CA LEU A 77 -8.59 -3.08 1.52
C LEU A 77 -7.31 -3.47 2.26
N THR A 78 -6.17 -2.91 1.86
CA THR A 78 -4.88 -3.17 2.50
C THR A 78 -4.88 -2.72 3.96
N ILE A 79 -5.42 -1.53 4.24
CA ILE A 79 -5.51 -1.01 5.61
C ILE A 79 -6.41 -1.91 6.46
N VAL A 80 -7.59 -2.25 5.95
CA VAL A 80 -8.56 -3.08 6.67
C VAL A 80 -8.00 -4.48 6.91
N ALA A 81 -7.36 -5.07 5.91
CA ALA A 81 -6.75 -6.40 6.04
C ALA A 81 -5.66 -6.40 7.11
N TRP A 82 -4.83 -5.35 7.17
CA TRP A 82 -3.81 -5.24 8.22
C TRP A 82 -4.44 -5.16 9.61
N LEU A 83 -5.47 -4.34 9.76
CA LEU A 83 -6.15 -4.19 11.05
C LEU A 83 -6.80 -5.49 11.49
N VAL A 84 -7.44 -6.23 10.58
CA VAL A 84 -8.14 -7.47 10.92
C VAL A 84 -7.17 -8.63 11.12
N ILE A 85 -6.24 -8.82 10.18
CA ILE A 85 -5.39 -10.01 10.17
C ILE A 85 -4.22 -9.85 11.13
N TRP A 86 -3.47 -8.75 11.03
CA TRP A 86 -2.23 -8.60 11.81
C TRP A 86 -2.48 -8.08 13.21
N VAL A 87 -3.24 -7.00 13.34
CA VAL A 87 -3.52 -6.41 14.67
C VAL A 87 -4.48 -7.31 15.45
N GLY A 88 -5.60 -7.71 14.82
CA GLY A 88 -6.60 -8.52 15.48
C GLY A 88 -6.06 -9.88 15.94
N PHE A 89 -5.41 -10.61 15.04
CA PHE A 89 -4.85 -11.92 15.39
C PHE A 89 -3.68 -11.82 16.37
N SER A 90 -2.84 -10.79 16.23
CA SER A 90 -1.73 -10.60 17.15
C SER A 90 -2.22 -10.27 18.56
N VAL A 91 -3.25 -9.44 18.69
CA VAL A 91 -3.85 -9.14 19.99
C VAL A 91 -4.42 -10.40 20.62
N MET A 92 -5.13 -11.21 19.83
CA MET A 92 -5.74 -12.45 20.33
C MET A 92 -4.70 -13.49 20.75
N ARG A 93 -3.59 -13.58 20.01
CA ARG A 93 -2.56 -14.57 20.27
C ARG A 93 -1.55 -14.12 21.33
N ASP A 94 -1.03 -12.89 21.20
CA ASP A 94 0.14 -12.42 21.97
C ASP A 94 -0.18 -11.29 22.94
N GLY A 95 -1.35 -10.68 22.87
CA GLY A 95 -1.82 -9.65 23.79
C GLY A 95 -1.46 -8.22 23.42
N ILE A 96 -0.24 -7.95 22.92
CA ILE A 96 0.21 -6.58 22.61
C ILE A 96 0.90 -6.53 21.24
N PRO A 97 0.21 -6.16 20.17
CA PRO A 97 0.77 -6.21 18.81
C PRO A 97 1.59 -4.98 18.42
N PHE A 98 1.35 -3.81 19.05
CA PHE A 98 1.90 -2.55 18.52
C PHE A 98 3.40 -2.42 18.69
N PHE A 99 4.01 -3.17 19.59
CA PHE A 99 5.44 -3.08 19.86
C PHE A 99 6.18 -4.34 19.43
N SER A 100 5.56 -5.15 18.58
CA SER A 100 6.20 -6.31 17.98
C SER A 100 7.07 -5.90 16.80
N HIS A 101 7.94 -6.82 16.34
CA HIS A 101 8.79 -6.59 15.17
C HIS A 101 7.96 -6.28 13.91
N ASP A 102 6.77 -6.84 13.82
CA ASP A 102 5.85 -6.61 12.69
C ASP A 102 5.49 -5.14 12.53
N SER A 103 5.41 -4.41 13.64
CA SER A 103 5.03 -2.99 13.64
C SER A 103 6.07 -2.08 13.01
N ILE A 104 7.33 -2.53 12.89
CA ILE A 104 8.40 -1.76 12.26
C ILE A 104 8.03 -1.43 10.80
N TYR A 105 7.41 -2.38 10.11
CA TYR A 105 6.96 -2.19 8.73
C TYR A 105 5.51 -1.76 8.66
N GLY A 106 4.66 -2.34 9.49
CA GLY A 106 3.22 -2.13 9.45
C GLY A 106 2.79 -0.71 9.78
N VAL A 107 3.32 -0.13 10.84
CA VAL A 107 2.90 1.21 11.28
C VAL A 107 3.30 2.29 10.28
N PRO A 108 4.57 2.37 9.82
CA PRO A 108 4.93 3.36 8.80
C PRO A 108 4.16 3.15 7.49
N ALA A 109 3.94 1.90 7.08
CA ALA A 109 3.18 1.60 5.87
C ALA A 109 1.74 2.10 5.98
N LYS A 110 1.08 1.90 7.14
CA LYS A 110 -0.30 2.34 7.32
C LYS A 110 -0.41 3.86 7.39
N ILE A 111 0.55 4.53 8.00
CA ILE A 111 0.59 6.00 7.98
C ILE A 111 0.70 6.50 6.55
N ALA A 112 1.62 5.91 5.76
CA ALA A 112 1.79 6.26 4.36
C ALA A 112 0.53 5.97 3.54
N GLU A 113 -0.13 4.84 3.79
CA GLU A 113 -1.36 4.46 3.09
C GLU A 113 -2.52 5.40 3.39
N VAL A 114 -2.67 5.84 4.64
CA VAL A 114 -3.70 6.82 5.00
C VAL A 114 -3.43 8.14 4.30
N ALA A 115 -2.19 8.61 4.31
CA ALA A 115 -1.80 9.83 3.61
C ALA A 115 -2.04 9.69 2.09
N LEU A 116 -1.69 8.53 1.53
CA LEU A 116 -1.92 8.21 0.12
C LEU A 116 -3.42 8.27 -0.21
N LEU A 117 -4.25 7.69 0.65
CA LEU A 117 -5.69 7.70 0.47
C LEU A 117 -6.26 9.12 0.44
N VAL A 118 -5.78 9.98 1.34
CA VAL A 118 -6.18 11.39 1.37
C VAL A 118 -5.81 12.09 0.07
N LEU A 119 -4.58 11.87 -0.41
CA LEU A 119 -4.12 12.48 -1.67
C LEU A 119 -4.89 11.95 -2.87
N LEU A 120 -5.14 10.64 -2.93
CA LEU A 120 -5.93 10.04 -4.02
C LEU A 120 -7.35 10.60 -4.03
N ARG A 121 -7.96 10.73 -2.87
CA ARG A 121 -9.31 11.29 -2.80
C ARG A 121 -9.35 12.73 -3.28
N SER A 122 -8.33 13.52 -2.96
CA SER A 122 -8.25 14.91 -3.39
C SER A 122 -7.88 15.04 -4.89
N ASP A 123 -7.36 13.98 -5.50
CA ASP A 123 -7.01 13.94 -6.93
C ASP A 123 -8.12 13.27 -7.77
N LYS A 124 -9.34 13.31 -7.27
CA LYS A 124 -10.49 12.66 -7.92
C LYS A 124 -10.65 13.13 -9.37
N PRO A 125 -10.73 12.21 -10.35
CA PRO A 125 -11.00 12.57 -11.74
C PRO A 125 -12.39 13.18 -11.91
N GLN A 126 -12.49 14.14 -12.81
CA GLN A 126 -13.76 14.77 -13.14
C GLN A 126 -14.53 13.96 -14.17
#